data_456e5ba6bd28654e5b4dc58508487af0
#
_entry.id   456e5ba6bd28654e5b4dc58508487af0
#
_cell.length_a   1.000
_cell.length_b   1.000
_cell.length_c   1.000
_cell.angle_alpha   90.00
_cell.angle_beta   90.00
_cell.angle_gamma   90.00
#
_symmetry.space_group_name_H-M   'P 1'
#
loop_
_entity.id
_entity.type
_entity.pdbx_description
1 polymer ?
#
loop_
_entity_poly.entity_id
_entity_poly.type
_entity_poly.pdbx_seq_one_letter_code
_entity_poly.pdbx_strand_id
1 'polypeptide(L)'
;MKKLFCIFLFFLFSQFNANSNERDKRLNQLFNELKVNQSNVASIIEQEIWTLWSTHPTNEKLTARLEEGSQLVRSQKLNKAKKIFTEVINLDQNWAEAWNKRATVLYMLGEFQQSQDDIDRVLALEARHFGALAGQGLVNI
;
A
#
# COMPACT_ATOMS: atom_id res chain seq x y z
N MET A 1 34.53 1.31 -20.08
CA MET A 1 33.09 1.08 -20.14
C MET A 1 32.48 0.38 -18.87
N LYS A 2 33.11 -0.68 -18.35
CA LYS A 2 32.58 -1.37 -17.14
C LYS A 2 32.52 -0.51 -15.86
N LYS A 3 33.49 0.41 -15.66
CA LYS A 3 33.49 1.29 -14.46
C LYS A 3 32.40 2.37 -14.49
N LEU A 4 32.02 2.89 -15.67
CA LEU A 4 30.95 3.87 -15.81
C LEU A 4 29.58 3.24 -15.51
N PHE A 5 29.38 1.99 -15.90
CA PHE A 5 28.14 1.25 -15.67
C PHE A 5 27.90 0.97 -14.18
N CYS A 6 28.96 0.65 -13.43
CA CYS A 6 28.87 0.45 -11.97
C CYS A 6 28.54 1.75 -11.21
N ILE A 7 29.08 2.89 -11.63
CA ILE A 7 28.79 4.20 -11.03
C ILE A 7 27.33 4.60 -11.28
N PHE A 8 26.80 4.34 -12.47
CA PHE A 8 25.41 4.64 -12.81
C PHE A 8 24.42 3.77 -12.01
N LEU A 9 24.73 2.48 -11.84
CA LEU A 9 23.94 1.58 -10.97
C LEU A 9 23.98 2.02 -9.50
N PHE A 10 25.11 2.45 -8.99
CA PHE A 10 25.25 2.93 -7.61
C PHE A 10 24.45 4.22 -7.38
N PHE A 11 24.41 5.12 -8.36
CA PHE A 11 23.63 6.36 -8.29
C PHE A 11 22.12 6.10 -8.32
N LEU A 12 21.65 5.15 -9.12
CA LEU A 12 20.25 4.72 -9.14
C LEU A 12 19.82 4.07 -7.82
N PHE A 13 20.70 3.25 -7.22
CA PHE A 13 20.43 2.60 -5.92
C PHE A 13 20.39 3.62 -4.77
N SER A 14 21.22 4.67 -4.81
CA SER A 14 21.21 5.71 -3.78
C SER A 14 19.98 6.60 -3.84
N GLN A 15 19.44 6.90 -5.01
CA GLN A 15 18.20 7.65 -5.18
C GLN A 15 16.97 6.84 -4.74
N PHE A 16 16.98 5.52 -4.97
CA PHE A 16 15.93 4.61 -4.56
C PHE A 16 15.76 4.56 -3.03
N ASN A 17 16.89 4.46 -2.31
CA ASN A 17 16.88 4.46 -0.83
C ASN A 17 16.52 5.83 -0.23
N ALA A 18 16.88 6.92 -0.90
CA ALA A 18 16.57 8.27 -0.41
C ALA A 18 15.05 8.54 -0.45
N ASN A 19 14.38 8.15 -1.53
CA ASN A 19 12.94 8.37 -1.71
C ASN A 19 12.09 7.54 -0.73
N SER A 20 12.47 6.28 -0.51
CA SER A 20 11.86 5.42 0.50
C SER A 20 12.01 6.00 1.91
N ASN A 21 13.20 6.46 2.26
CA ASN A 21 13.48 7.05 3.58
C ASN A 21 12.68 8.34 3.83
N GLU A 22 12.52 9.22 2.85
CA GLU A 22 11.73 10.45 2.99
C GLU A 22 10.23 10.14 3.17
N ARG A 23 9.70 9.17 2.44
CA ARG A 23 8.33 8.68 2.61
C ARG A 23 8.08 8.15 4.00
N ASP A 24 8.98 7.33 4.53
CA ASP A 24 8.85 6.75 5.88
C ASP A 24 8.96 7.83 6.97
N LYS A 25 9.82 8.82 6.80
CA LYS A 25 9.89 10.00 7.67
C LYS A 25 8.57 10.77 7.67
N ARG A 26 8.00 11.02 6.47
CA ARG A 26 6.72 11.74 6.37
C ARG A 26 5.58 10.96 7.01
N LEU A 27 5.49 9.65 6.80
CA LEU A 27 4.52 8.79 7.48
C LEU A 27 4.67 8.87 9.02
N ASN A 28 5.89 8.81 9.54
CA ASN A 28 6.13 8.92 10.98
C ASN A 28 5.69 10.28 11.54
N GLN A 29 5.91 11.37 10.82
CA GLN A 29 5.42 12.70 11.19
C GLN A 29 3.89 12.73 11.24
N LEU A 30 3.23 12.28 10.18
CA LEU A 30 1.77 12.24 10.09
C LEU A 30 1.13 11.43 11.21
N PHE A 31 1.68 10.26 11.54
CA PHE A 31 1.20 9.47 12.66
C PHE A 31 1.41 10.15 14.02
N ASN A 32 2.48 10.93 14.19
CA ASN A 32 2.67 11.74 15.41
C ASN A 32 1.70 12.92 15.45
N GLU A 33 1.46 13.59 14.33
CA GLU A 33 0.47 14.66 14.22
C GLU A 33 -0.95 14.14 14.49
N LEU A 34 -1.29 12.95 14.00
CA LEU A 34 -2.59 12.32 14.21
C LEU A 34 -2.89 12.05 15.69
N LYS A 35 -1.88 11.73 16.49
CA LYS A 35 -2.04 11.48 17.95
C LYS A 35 -2.44 12.72 18.74
N VAL A 36 -2.11 13.92 18.27
CA VAL A 36 -2.28 15.17 19.05
C VAL A 36 -3.35 16.10 18.49
N ASN A 37 -3.90 15.81 17.31
CA ASN A 37 -4.88 16.67 16.63
C ASN A 37 -6.32 16.20 16.78
N GLN A 38 -7.24 17.17 16.80
CA GLN A 38 -8.69 16.93 16.92
C GLN A 38 -9.33 16.66 15.55
N SER A 39 -10.58 16.19 15.55
CA SER A 39 -11.28 15.50 14.46
C SER A 39 -11.22 16.13 13.05
N ASN A 40 -11.28 17.44 12.91
CA ASN A 40 -11.25 18.10 11.60
C ASN A 40 -9.86 18.12 10.93
N VAL A 41 -8.80 18.16 11.72
CA VAL A 41 -7.41 18.08 11.24
C VAL A 41 -7.02 16.62 11.03
N ALA A 42 -7.51 15.71 11.88
CA ALA A 42 -7.24 14.27 11.79
C ALA A 42 -7.66 13.70 10.42
N SER A 43 -8.82 14.09 9.89
CA SER A 43 -9.28 13.59 8.59
C SER A 43 -8.38 14.00 7.42
N ILE A 44 -7.78 15.20 7.49
CA ILE A 44 -6.81 15.67 6.49
C ILE A 44 -5.53 14.85 6.56
N ILE A 45 -5.05 14.60 7.77
CA ILE A 45 -3.85 13.79 8.02
C ILE A 45 -4.07 12.34 7.55
N GLU A 46 -5.21 11.75 7.86
CA GLU A 46 -5.57 10.41 7.40
C GLU A 46 -5.59 10.32 5.87
N GLN A 47 -6.15 11.32 5.19
CA GLN A 47 -6.16 11.36 3.72
C GLN A 47 -4.75 11.45 3.12
N GLU A 48 -3.85 12.20 3.75
CA GLU A 48 -2.45 12.26 3.32
C GLU A 48 -1.75 10.90 3.52
N ILE A 49 -1.99 10.23 4.66
CA ILE A 49 -1.48 8.88 4.90
C ILE A 49 -1.98 7.90 3.82
N TRP A 50 -3.28 7.90 3.51
CA TRP A 50 -3.84 7.09 2.44
C TRP A 50 -3.20 7.38 1.07
N THR A 51 -2.94 8.64 0.76
CA THR A 51 -2.28 9.03 -0.48
C THR A 51 -0.87 8.45 -0.56
N LEU A 52 -0.10 8.56 0.53
CA LEU A 52 1.24 7.98 0.62
C LEU A 52 1.23 6.46 0.47
N TRP A 53 0.30 5.75 1.10
CA TRP A 53 0.20 4.30 0.96
C TRP A 53 -0.22 3.87 -0.45
N SER A 54 -1.17 4.59 -1.07
CA SER A 54 -1.71 4.27 -2.40
C SER A 54 -0.78 4.69 -3.55
N THR A 55 0.29 5.43 -3.27
CA THR A 55 1.28 5.84 -4.26
C THR A 55 2.53 4.98 -4.12
N HIS A 56 2.92 4.28 -5.18
CA HIS A 56 4.16 3.51 -5.17
C HIS A 56 5.38 4.46 -5.16
N PRO A 57 6.35 4.27 -4.25
CA PRO A 57 7.41 5.26 -4.01
C PRO A 57 8.33 5.53 -5.21
N THR A 58 8.40 4.60 -6.16
CA THR A 58 9.39 4.65 -7.24
C THR A 58 8.85 4.20 -8.60
N ASN A 59 7.58 3.76 -8.69
CA ASN A 59 7.02 3.19 -9.91
C ASN A 59 5.58 3.65 -10.16
N GLU A 60 5.42 4.72 -10.94
CA GLU A 60 4.11 5.27 -11.30
C GLU A 60 3.21 4.27 -12.04
N LYS A 61 3.79 3.32 -12.79
CA LYS A 61 2.99 2.30 -13.49
C LYS A 61 2.31 1.35 -12.50
N LEU A 62 2.96 1.03 -11.38
CA LEU A 62 2.35 0.24 -10.32
C LEU A 62 1.23 1.03 -9.63
N THR A 63 1.40 2.32 -9.38
CA THR A 63 0.34 3.20 -8.87
C THR A 63 -0.86 3.21 -9.82
N ALA A 64 -0.64 3.40 -11.11
CA ALA A 64 -1.71 3.37 -12.12
C ALA A 64 -2.42 2.00 -12.18
N ARG A 65 -1.67 0.90 -12.05
CA ARG A 65 -2.23 -0.44 -12.04
C ARG A 65 -3.07 -0.71 -10.79
N LEU A 66 -2.63 -0.22 -9.62
CA LEU A 66 -3.40 -0.30 -8.38
C LEU A 66 -4.73 0.47 -8.51
N GLU A 67 -4.70 1.66 -9.10
CA GLU A 67 -5.90 2.47 -9.34
C GLU A 67 -6.86 1.80 -10.32
N GLU A 68 -6.36 1.16 -11.39
CA GLU A 68 -7.17 0.34 -12.30
C GLU A 68 -7.92 -0.76 -11.53
N GLY A 69 -7.24 -1.48 -10.64
CA GLY A 69 -7.87 -2.46 -9.77
C GLY A 69 -8.97 -1.84 -8.90
N SER A 70 -8.71 -0.66 -8.35
CA SER A 70 -9.68 0.07 -7.52
C SER A 70 -10.92 0.50 -8.32
N GLN A 71 -10.77 0.89 -9.59
CA GLN A 71 -11.91 1.18 -10.49
C GLN A 71 -12.74 -0.06 -10.79
N LEU A 72 -12.10 -1.21 -10.93
CA LEU A 72 -12.80 -2.49 -11.11
C LEU A 72 -13.61 -2.86 -9.86
N VAL A 73 -13.11 -2.57 -8.65
CA VAL A 73 -13.89 -2.75 -7.40
C VAL A 73 -15.13 -1.85 -7.40
N ARG A 74 -14.98 -0.55 -7.71
CA ARG A 74 -16.11 0.38 -7.82
C ARG A 74 -17.17 -0.08 -8.85
N SER A 75 -16.71 -0.76 -9.89
CA SER A 75 -17.58 -1.35 -10.93
C SER A 75 -18.08 -2.75 -10.59
N GLN A 76 -17.90 -3.24 -9.38
CA GLN A 76 -18.29 -4.58 -8.92
C GLN A 76 -17.65 -5.73 -9.72
N LYS A 77 -16.56 -5.48 -10.43
CA LYS A 77 -15.83 -6.49 -11.21
C LYS A 77 -14.75 -7.16 -10.34
N LEU A 78 -15.17 -7.74 -9.21
CA LEU A 78 -14.30 -8.17 -8.13
C LEU A 78 -13.23 -9.20 -8.56
N ASN A 79 -13.60 -10.20 -9.36
CA ASN A 79 -12.63 -11.19 -9.84
C ASN A 79 -11.54 -10.59 -10.75
N LYS A 80 -11.89 -9.55 -11.53
CA LYS A 80 -10.89 -8.83 -12.33
C LYS A 80 -9.99 -7.98 -11.43
N ALA A 81 -10.56 -7.29 -10.43
CA ALA A 81 -9.80 -6.52 -9.45
C ALA A 81 -8.80 -7.42 -8.69
N LYS A 82 -9.25 -8.60 -8.20
CA LYS A 82 -8.37 -9.58 -7.54
C LYS A 82 -7.17 -9.96 -8.41
N LYS A 83 -7.40 -10.19 -9.72
CA LYS A 83 -6.32 -10.50 -10.66
C LYS A 83 -5.33 -9.36 -10.78
N ILE A 84 -5.80 -8.11 -10.95
CA ILE A 84 -4.95 -6.91 -11.03
C ILE A 84 -4.10 -6.74 -9.77
N PHE A 85 -4.71 -6.82 -8.58
CA PHE A 85 -3.95 -6.68 -7.34
C PHE A 85 -2.95 -7.81 -7.14
N THR A 86 -3.26 -9.03 -7.58
CA THR A 86 -2.29 -10.15 -7.57
C THR A 86 -1.10 -9.87 -8.50
N GLU A 87 -1.32 -9.30 -9.68
CA GLU A 87 -0.24 -8.89 -10.59
C GLU A 87 0.66 -7.80 -9.94
N VAL A 88 0.05 -6.80 -9.29
CA VAL A 88 0.79 -5.74 -8.58
C VAL A 88 1.63 -6.32 -7.43
N ILE A 89 1.06 -7.22 -6.63
CA ILE A 89 1.77 -7.91 -5.55
C ILE A 89 2.95 -8.71 -6.08
N ASN A 90 2.79 -9.43 -7.19
CA ASN A 90 3.88 -10.19 -7.80
C ASN A 90 5.03 -9.30 -8.29
N LEU A 91 4.76 -8.05 -8.66
CA LEU A 91 5.76 -7.08 -9.09
C LEU A 91 6.44 -6.39 -7.91
N ASP A 92 5.72 -6.16 -6.80
CA ASP A 92 6.30 -5.66 -5.53
C ASP A 92 5.56 -6.23 -4.32
N GLN A 93 6.12 -7.26 -3.72
CA GLN A 93 5.60 -7.91 -2.53
C GLN A 93 5.77 -7.08 -1.24
N ASN A 94 6.50 -5.98 -1.30
CA ASN A 94 6.73 -5.10 -0.15
C ASN A 94 5.79 -3.89 -0.13
N TRP A 95 4.92 -3.76 -1.13
CA TRP A 95 3.94 -2.68 -1.14
C TRP A 95 2.66 -3.08 -0.39
N ALA A 96 2.57 -2.67 0.88
CA ALA A 96 1.48 -3.06 1.79
C ALA A 96 0.08 -2.77 1.22
N GLU A 97 -0.11 -1.62 0.55
CA GLU A 97 -1.42 -1.23 0.02
C GLU A 97 -1.94 -2.20 -1.07
N ALA A 98 -1.07 -2.82 -1.84
CA ALA A 98 -1.49 -3.81 -2.85
C ALA A 98 -2.15 -5.04 -2.18
N TRP A 99 -1.57 -5.52 -1.07
CA TRP A 99 -2.14 -6.58 -0.25
C TRP A 99 -3.46 -6.14 0.40
N ASN A 100 -3.52 -4.92 0.97
CA ASN A 100 -4.72 -4.36 1.56
C ASN A 100 -5.90 -4.28 0.57
N LYS A 101 -5.63 -3.84 -0.67
CA LYS A 101 -6.64 -3.80 -1.74
C LYS A 101 -7.13 -5.20 -2.11
N ARG A 102 -6.23 -6.19 -2.18
CA ARG A 102 -6.63 -7.57 -2.47
C ARG A 102 -7.40 -8.19 -1.31
N ALA A 103 -6.98 -7.97 -0.07
CA ALA A 103 -7.70 -8.41 1.12
C ALA A 103 -9.16 -7.94 1.12
N THR A 104 -9.39 -6.66 0.81
CA THR A 104 -10.75 -6.11 0.70
C THR A 104 -11.58 -6.84 -0.36
N VAL A 105 -11.01 -7.11 -1.52
CA VAL A 105 -11.71 -7.84 -2.60
C VAL A 105 -11.99 -9.28 -2.22
N LEU A 106 -11.04 -9.95 -1.57
CA LEU A 106 -11.21 -11.33 -1.09
C LEU A 106 -12.34 -11.40 -0.06
N TYR A 107 -12.40 -10.46 0.88
CA TYR A 107 -13.52 -10.34 1.83
C TYR A 107 -14.86 -10.19 1.11
N MET A 108 -14.95 -9.28 0.12
CA MET A 108 -16.17 -9.07 -0.67
C MET A 108 -16.59 -10.30 -1.49
N LEU A 109 -15.65 -11.18 -1.83
CA LEU A 109 -15.89 -12.46 -2.50
C LEU A 109 -16.24 -13.61 -1.54
N GLY A 110 -16.19 -13.40 -0.23
CA GLY A 110 -16.37 -14.43 0.79
C GLY A 110 -15.15 -15.34 1.00
N GLU A 111 -13.99 -14.96 0.44
CA GLU A 111 -12.73 -15.70 0.56
C GLU A 111 -12.00 -15.27 1.85
N PHE A 112 -12.64 -15.45 3.01
CA PHE A 112 -12.24 -14.84 4.28
C PHE A 112 -10.85 -15.28 4.75
N GLN A 113 -10.48 -16.57 4.59
CA GLN A 113 -9.16 -17.03 5.02
C GLN A 113 -8.05 -16.35 4.21
N GLN A 114 -8.20 -16.25 2.89
CA GLN A 114 -7.22 -15.56 2.06
C GLN A 114 -7.18 -14.06 2.34
N SER A 115 -8.33 -13.45 2.68
CA SER A 115 -8.39 -12.07 3.13
C SER A 115 -7.59 -11.86 4.42
N GLN A 116 -7.71 -12.77 5.39
CA GLN A 116 -6.94 -12.73 6.63
C GLN A 116 -5.44 -12.86 6.37
N ASP A 117 -5.04 -13.81 5.52
CA ASP A 117 -3.62 -14.01 5.18
C ASP A 117 -3.01 -12.73 4.55
N ASP A 118 -3.77 -12.04 3.69
CA ASP A 118 -3.36 -10.77 3.10
C ASP A 118 -3.29 -9.64 4.15
N ILE A 119 -4.26 -9.55 5.07
CA ILE A 119 -4.25 -8.60 6.19
C ILE A 119 -3.01 -8.79 7.07
N ASP A 120 -2.68 -10.03 7.41
CA ASP A 120 -1.50 -10.35 8.21
C ASP A 120 -0.22 -9.89 7.49
N ARG A 121 -0.17 -10.05 6.17
CA ARG A 121 0.94 -9.54 5.36
C ARG A 121 1.01 -8.01 5.39
N VAL A 122 -0.11 -7.30 5.28
CA VAL A 122 -0.15 -5.83 5.41
C VAL A 122 0.42 -5.40 6.74
N LEU A 123 -0.04 -6.00 7.84
CA LEU A 123 0.38 -5.62 9.20
C LEU A 123 1.84 -5.97 9.49
N ALA A 124 2.39 -7.00 8.85
CA ALA A 124 3.81 -7.29 8.89
C ALA A 124 4.67 -6.23 8.16
N LEU A 125 4.13 -5.58 7.12
CA LEU A 125 4.80 -4.53 6.35
C LEU A 125 4.60 -3.14 6.97
N GLU A 126 3.39 -2.84 7.46
CA GLU A 126 3.02 -1.58 8.12
C GLU A 126 2.02 -1.88 9.26
N ALA A 127 2.53 -2.03 10.46
CA ALA A 127 1.74 -2.38 11.64
C ALA A 127 0.67 -1.33 12.01
N ARG A 128 0.78 -0.10 11.49
CA ARG A 128 -0.16 1.00 11.74
C ARG A 128 -1.20 1.15 10.63
N HIS A 129 -1.28 0.20 9.70
CA HIS A 129 -2.18 0.30 8.55
C HIS A 129 -3.64 0.17 9.00
N PHE A 130 -4.30 1.30 9.26
CA PHE A 130 -5.64 1.31 9.87
C PHE A 130 -6.72 0.66 9.00
N GLY A 131 -6.57 0.62 7.67
CA GLY A 131 -7.45 -0.17 6.80
C GLY A 131 -7.35 -1.67 7.05
N ALA A 132 -6.13 -2.20 7.25
CA ALA A 132 -5.91 -3.60 7.59
C ALA A 132 -6.37 -3.92 9.01
N LEU A 133 -6.12 -3.04 9.98
CA LEU A 133 -6.61 -3.18 11.35
C LEU A 133 -8.15 -3.24 11.40
N ALA A 134 -8.83 -2.39 10.62
CA ALA A 134 -10.29 -2.45 10.49
C ALA A 134 -10.75 -3.75 9.81
N GLY A 135 -10.07 -4.18 8.76
CA GLY A 135 -10.36 -5.45 8.06
C GLY A 135 -10.21 -6.67 8.95
N GLN A 136 -9.19 -6.70 9.81
CA GLN A 136 -8.98 -7.76 10.80
C GLN A 136 -10.17 -7.90 11.76
N GLY A 137 -10.77 -6.78 12.18
CA GLY A 137 -11.97 -6.78 12.98
C GLY A 137 -13.20 -7.37 12.27
N LEU A 138 -13.27 -7.26 10.94
CA LEU A 138 -14.38 -7.79 10.15
C LEU A 138 -14.26 -9.29 9.86
N VAL A 139 -13.04 -9.80 9.67
CA VAL A 139 -12.82 -11.22 9.33
C VAL A 139 -12.91 -12.12 10.56
N ASN A 140 -12.61 -11.61 11.76
CA ASN A 140 -12.62 -12.35 13.02
C ASN A 140 -14.00 -12.44 13.70
N ILE A 141 -15.09 -12.06 13.03
CA ILE A 141 -16.47 -12.21 13.50
C ILE A 141 -17.07 -13.50 12.91
#